data_784857de79da4476077afb5b202a7bd7
#
_entry.id   784857de79da4476077afb5b202a7bd7
#
_cell.length_a   1.000
_cell.length_b   1.000
_cell.length_c   1.000
_cell.angle_alpha   90.00
_cell.angle_beta   90.00
_cell.angle_gamma   90.00
#
_symmetry.space_group_name_H-M   'P 1'
#
loop_
_entity.id
_entity.type
_entity.pdbx_description
1 polymer ?
#
loop_
_entity_poly.entity_id
_entity_poly.type
_entity_poly.pdbx_seq_one_letter_code
_entity_poly.pdbx_strand_id
1 'polypeptide(L)'
;MIILGIDPGYAIVGYGVIEFKSNRFSVVDYGAITTTAGTPFERRLELIYDDLNLLMGKFHPEAMSIEKLFYNTNAKTVIDVAQARGVTVLAAKKNNIPIFEYTPLQVKQSVVGYGRAEKKQVQEMTRIILKLAKIPLSLIHI
;
A
#
# COMPACT_ATOMS: atom_id res chain seq x y z
N MET A 1 17.09 -3.86 -4.48
CA MET A 1 15.91 -3.24 -5.11
C MET A 1 14.98 -2.66 -4.06
N ILE A 2 14.64 -1.40 -4.18
CA ILE A 2 13.68 -0.74 -3.30
C ILE A 2 12.28 -0.86 -3.92
N ILE A 3 11.34 -1.35 -3.13
CA ILE A 3 9.95 -1.58 -3.57
C ILE A 3 9.01 -0.80 -2.65
N LEU A 4 8.10 -0.03 -3.24
CA LEU A 4 7.03 0.67 -2.54
C LEU A 4 5.75 -0.14 -2.67
N GLY A 5 5.22 -0.65 -1.57
CA GLY A 5 3.94 -1.32 -1.52
C GLY A 5 2.84 -0.37 -1.08
N ILE A 6 1.69 -0.40 -1.75
CA ILE A 6 0.56 0.48 -1.47
C ILE A 6 -0.72 -0.33 -1.28
N ASP A 7 -1.39 -0.05 -0.19
CA ASP A 7 -2.78 -0.44 0.04
C ASP A 7 -3.66 0.79 -0.19
N PRO A 8 -4.37 0.86 -1.33
CA PRO A 8 -5.06 2.09 -1.71
C PRO A 8 -6.31 2.35 -0.87
N GLY A 9 -6.50 3.60 -0.51
CA GLY A 9 -7.67 4.11 0.17
C GLY A 9 -7.78 5.61 -0.07
N TYR A 10 -8.79 6.25 0.47
CA TYR A 10 -8.93 7.71 0.40
C TYR A 10 -8.77 8.38 1.78
N ALA A 11 -9.28 7.75 2.83
CA ALA A 11 -9.09 8.24 4.18
C ALA A 11 -7.74 7.79 4.76
N ILE A 12 -7.35 6.57 4.43
CA ILE A 12 -6.09 5.97 4.86
C ILE A 12 -5.48 5.24 3.66
N VAL A 13 -4.26 5.60 3.30
CA VAL A 13 -3.46 4.88 2.31
C VAL A 13 -2.30 4.25 3.05
N GLY A 14 -2.29 2.93 3.15
CA GLY A 14 -1.20 2.18 3.76
C GLY A 14 -0.01 2.10 2.81
N TYR A 15 1.21 2.25 3.32
CA TYR A 15 2.40 2.06 2.52
C TYR A 15 3.49 1.32 3.28
N GLY A 16 4.31 0.63 2.52
CA GLY A 16 5.53 0.01 3.03
C GLY A 16 6.65 0.17 2.02
N VAL A 17 7.84 0.45 2.51
CA VAL A 17 9.04 0.53 1.69
C VAL A 17 9.98 -0.57 2.16
N ILE A 18 10.32 -1.48 1.26
CA ILE A 18 11.22 -2.59 1.56
C ILE A 18 12.38 -2.61 0.58
N GLU A 19 13.49 -3.15 1.04
CA GLU A 19 14.64 -3.47 0.19
C GLU A 19 14.75 -4.98 0.04
N PHE A 20 14.87 -5.43 -1.21
CA PHE A 20 15.18 -6.82 -1.52
C PHE A 20 16.61 -6.90 -2.05
N LYS A 21 17.48 -7.54 -1.28
CA LYS A 21 18.90 -7.68 -1.61
C LYS A 21 19.43 -9.00 -1.09
N SER A 22 20.18 -9.73 -1.93
CA SER A 22 20.79 -11.00 -1.55
C SER A 22 19.78 -12.01 -0.98
N ASN A 23 18.61 -12.14 -1.63
CA ASN A 23 17.50 -12.99 -1.21
C ASN A 23 16.92 -12.66 0.17
N ARG A 24 17.11 -11.44 0.66
CA ARG A 24 16.58 -10.99 1.95
C ARG A 24 15.75 -9.73 1.78
N PHE A 25 14.66 -9.67 2.55
CA PHE A 25 13.84 -8.47 2.69
C PHE A 25 14.24 -7.73 3.95
N SER A 26 14.39 -6.42 3.82
CA SER A 26 14.52 -5.53 4.98
C SER A 26 13.54 -4.38 4.85
N VAL A 27 13.00 -3.94 5.99
CA VAL A 27 12.08 -2.80 6.04
C VAL A 27 12.89 -1.53 6.05
N VAL A 28 12.59 -0.63 5.10
CA VAL A 28 13.17 0.71 5.05
C VAL A 28 12.27 1.69 5.80
N ASP A 29 10.95 1.63 5.53
CA ASP A 29 9.94 2.48 6.18
C ASP A 29 8.57 1.87 5.99
N TYR A 30 7.61 2.24 6.82
CA TYR A 30 6.20 1.93 6.63
C TYR A 30 5.34 2.94 7.38
N GLY A 31 4.09 3.04 6.97
CA GLY A 31 3.17 3.97 7.62
C GLY A 31 1.86 4.09 6.87
N ALA A 32 1.16 5.15 7.14
CA ALA A 32 -0.11 5.47 6.50
C ALA A 32 -0.20 6.96 6.19
N ILE A 33 -0.73 7.26 5.01
CA ILE A 33 -1.15 8.60 4.64
C ILE A 33 -2.60 8.75 5.07
N THR A 34 -2.87 9.64 6.01
CA THR A 34 -4.22 9.83 6.53
C THR A 34 -4.75 11.20 6.12
N THR A 35 -6.05 11.25 5.77
CA THR A 35 -6.74 12.50 5.48
C THR A 35 -7.93 12.65 6.43
N THR A 36 -8.12 13.86 6.96
CA THR A 36 -9.10 14.12 8.00
C THR A 36 -10.52 14.15 7.45
N ALA A 37 -11.46 13.53 8.17
CA ALA A 37 -12.89 13.63 7.85
C ALA A 37 -13.33 15.10 7.79
N GLY A 38 -14.20 15.43 6.84
CA GLY A 38 -14.64 16.81 6.61
C GLY A 38 -13.75 17.60 5.65
N THR A 39 -12.57 17.11 5.32
CA THR A 39 -11.74 17.69 4.27
C THR A 39 -12.42 17.48 2.91
N PRO A 40 -12.52 18.52 2.04
CA PRO A 40 -13.03 18.33 0.68
C PRO A 40 -12.32 17.18 -0.04
N PHE A 41 -13.07 16.39 -0.79
CA PHE A 41 -12.52 15.17 -1.40
C PHE A 41 -11.34 15.45 -2.34
N GLU A 42 -11.46 16.48 -3.16
CA GLU A 42 -10.38 16.92 -4.04
C GLU A 42 -9.11 17.32 -3.27
N ARG A 43 -9.25 17.88 -2.09
CA ARG A 43 -8.11 18.20 -1.22
C ARG A 43 -7.49 16.94 -0.64
N ARG A 44 -8.30 15.92 -0.32
CA ARG A 44 -7.77 14.62 0.10
C ARG A 44 -6.93 13.99 -1.01
N LEU A 45 -7.40 14.04 -2.26
CA LEU A 45 -6.65 13.54 -3.40
C LEU A 45 -5.32 14.27 -3.59
N GLU A 46 -5.33 15.59 -3.43
CA GLU A 46 -4.12 16.40 -3.49
C GLU A 46 -3.12 16.02 -2.41
N LEU A 47 -3.58 15.85 -1.18
CA LEU A 47 -2.72 15.44 -0.05
C LEU A 47 -2.10 14.06 -0.29
N ILE A 48 -2.89 13.11 -0.78
CA ILE A 48 -2.39 11.77 -1.13
C ILE A 48 -1.31 11.87 -2.21
N TYR A 49 -1.58 12.64 -3.26
CA TYR A 49 -0.63 12.85 -4.36
C TYR A 49 0.69 13.46 -3.87
N ASP A 50 0.60 14.52 -3.07
CA ASP A 50 1.76 15.23 -2.55
C ASP A 50 2.60 14.33 -1.63
N ASP A 51 1.95 13.60 -0.72
CA ASP A 51 2.64 12.71 0.21
C ASP A 51 3.31 11.54 -0.52
N LEU A 52 2.65 10.98 -1.54
CA LEU A 52 3.25 9.93 -2.36
C LEU A 52 4.46 10.45 -3.12
N ASN A 53 4.40 11.65 -3.67
CA ASN A 53 5.55 12.26 -4.32
C ASN A 53 6.73 12.46 -3.36
N LEU A 54 6.46 12.86 -2.12
CA LEU A 54 7.49 12.97 -1.08
C LEU A 54 8.14 11.62 -0.80
N LEU A 55 7.34 10.57 -0.64
CA LEU A 55 7.85 9.21 -0.42
C LEU A 55 8.71 8.72 -1.58
N MET A 56 8.21 8.91 -2.79
CA MET A 56 8.94 8.49 -3.99
C MET A 56 10.24 9.28 -4.18
N GLY A 57 10.22 10.57 -3.87
CA GLY A 57 11.41 11.42 -3.90
C GLY A 57 12.44 11.08 -2.83
N LYS A 58 11.97 10.61 -1.67
CA LYS A 58 12.84 10.25 -0.55
C LYS A 58 13.49 8.88 -0.74
N PHE A 59 12.72 7.88 -1.12
CA PHE A 59 13.18 6.49 -1.14
C PHE A 59 13.60 5.99 -2.51
N HIS A 60 13.24 6.68 -3.58
CA HIS A 60 13.56 6.32 -4.96
C HIS A 60 13.22 4.85 -5.29
N PRO A 61 11.97 4.41 -5.09
CA PRO A 61 11.61 3.03 -5.35
C PRO A 61 11.79 2.69 -6.83
N GLU A 62 12.20 1.47 -7.09
CA GLU A 62 12.39 0.95 -8.44
C GLU A 62 11.14 0.27 -8.98
N ALA A 63 10.20 -0.05 -8.09
CA ALA A 63 8.92 -0.65 -8.45
C ALA A 63 7.88 -0.28 -7.40
N MET A 64 6.62 -0.20 -7.83
CA MET A 64 5.47 -0.08 -6.93
C MET A 64 4.59 -1.30 -7.05
N SER A 65 4.26 -1.90 -5.91
CA SER A 65 3.29 -2.98 -5.80
C SER A 65 1.99 -2.40 -5.25
N ILE A 66 0.90 -2.57 -5.97
CA ILE A 66 -0.41 -2.04 -5.56
C ILE A 66 -1.47 -3.13 -5.65
N GLU A 67 -2.37 -3.16 -4.66
CA GLU A 67 -3.46 -4.10 -4.64
C GLU A 67 -4.53 -3.69 -5.67
N LYS A 68 -5.08 -4.67 -6.38
CA LYS A 68 -6.19 -4.44 -7.31
C LYS A 68 -7.45 -4.08 -6.54
N LEU A 69 -8.20 -3.14 -7.11
CA LEU A 69 -9.50 -2.77 -6.57
C LEU A 69 -10.53 -3.84 -6.92
N PHE A 70 -11.26 -4.34 -5.90
CA PHE A 70 -12.35 -5.29 -6.07
C PHE A 70 -13.69 -4.67 -5.71
N TYR A 71 -14.68 -4.87 -6.57
CA TYR A 71 -16.01 -4.30 -6.46
C TYR A 71 -16.80 -4.80 -5.24
N ASN A 72 -16.40 -5.93 -4.65
CA ASN A 72 -17.18 -6.61 -3.60
C ASN A 72 -17.00 -6.06 -2.20
N THR A 73 -16.12 -5.10 -1.97
CA THR A 73 -15.73 -4.75 -0.62
C THR A 73 -16.64 -3.74 0.07
N ASN A 74 -17.08 -2.70 -0.55
CA ASN A 74 -18.06 -1.76 0.01
C ASN A 74 -18.51 -0.80 -1.10
N ALA A 75 -19.75 -0.97 -1.55
CA ALA A 75 -20.30 -0.20 -2.65
C ALA A 75 -20.33 1.31 -2.39
N LYS A 76 -20.39 1.74 -1.12
CA LYS A 76 -20.43 3.17 -0.76
C LYS A 76 -19.09 3.87 -0.95
N THR A 77 -17.97 3.16 -0.76
CA THR A 77 -16.63 3.76 -0.79
C THR A 77 -15.82 3.38 -2.03
N VAL A 78 -16.34 2.47 -2.87
CA VAL A 78 -15.57 1.96 -4.02
C VAL A 78 -15.18 3.06 -5.01
N ILE A 79 -16.06 4.03 -5.25
CA ILE A 79 -15.79 5.13 -6.16
C ILE A 79 -14.68 6.03 -5.60
N ASP A 80 -14.78 6.38 -4.32
CA ASP A 80 -13.78 7.22 -3.65
C ASP A 80 -12.41 6.54 -3.61
N VAL A 81 -12.39 5.25 -3.29
CA VAL A 81 -11.16 4.45 -3.31
C VAL A 81 -10.58 4.36 -4.72
N ALA A 82 -11.44 4.18 -5.74
CA ALA A 82 -10.99 4.13 -7.12
C ALA A 82 -10.34 5.44 -7.58
N GLN A 83 -10.91 6.58 -7.17
CA GLN A 83 -10.34 7.89 -7.49
C GLN A 83 -8.98 8.09 -6.79
N ALA A 84 -8.88 7.73 -5.53
CA ALA A 84 -7.62 7.80 -4.79
C ALA A 84 -6.57 6.85 -5.38
N ARG A 85 -6.99 5.66 -5.82
CA ARG A 85 -6.11 4.71 -6.51
C ARG A 85 -5.59 5.28 -7.82
N GLY A 86 -6.43 5.96 -8.58
CA GLY A 86 -6.01 6.64 -9.81
C GLY A 86 -4.92 7.68 -9.56
N VAL A 87 -5.05 8.46 -8.50
CA VAL A 87 -4.04 9.44 -8.07
C VAL A 87 -2.72 8.74 -7.73
N THR A 88 -2.79 7.62 -7.03
CA THR A 88 -1.61 6.82 -6.65
C THR A 88 -0.88 6.30 -7.88
N VAL A 89 -1.62 5.75 -8.83
CA VAL A 89 -1.07 5.25 -10.11
C VAL A 89 -0.43 6.39 -10.90
N LEU A 90 -1.09 7.55 -10.95
CA LEU A 90 -0.56 8.72 -11.63
C LEU A 90 0.75 9.21 -10.99
N ALA A 91 0.80 9.27 -9.67
CA ALA A 91 2.02 9.67 -8.96
C ALA A 91 3.20 8.76 -9.31
N ALA A 92 2.99 7.45 -9.34
CA ALA A 92 4.01 6.49 -9.72
C ALA A 92 4.47 6.70 -11.16
N LYS A 93 3.53 6.86 -12.09
CA LYS A 93 3.86 7.09 -13.50
C LYS A 93 4.65 8.37 -13.70
N LYS A 94 4.29 9.45 -13.03
CA LYS A 94 5.01 10.72 -13.12
C LYS A 94 6.44 10.64 -12.56
N ASN A 95 6.67 9.73 -11.62
CA ASN A 95 8.01 9.46 -11.07
C ASN A 95 8.74 8.33 -11.82
N ASN A 96 8.21 7.87 -12.95
CA ASN A 96 8.78 6.81 -13.79
C ASN A 96 8.99 5.49 -13.03
N ILE A 97 8.08 5.17 -12.11
CA ILE A 97 8.14 3.95 -11.32
C ILE A 97 7.21 2.90 -11.95
N PRO A 98 7.71 1.73 -12.35
CA PRO A 98 6.89 0.64 -12.86
C PRO A 98 5.89 0.16 -11.81
N ILE A 99 4.65 -0.14 -12.23
CA ILE A 99 3.56 -0.54 -11.36
C ILE A 99 3.22 -2.00 -11.60
N PHE A 100 3.13 -2.77 -10.51
CA PHE A 100 2.73 -4.18 -10.53
C PHE A 100 1.49 -4.33 -9.66
N GLU A 101 0.44 -4.94 -10.22
CA GLU A 101 -0.84 -5.09 -9.55
C GLU A 101 -1.04 -6.52 -9.09
N TYR A 102 -1.57 -6.69 -7.87
CA TYR A 102 -1.84 -8.00 -7.27
C TYR A 102 -3.24 -8.02 -6.66
N THR A 103 -3.93 -9.16 -6.81
CA THR A 103 -5.21 -9.37 -6.15
C THR A 103 -5.00 -9.60 -4.66
N PRO A 104 -6.03 -9.35 -3.80
CA PRO A 104 -5.95 -9.70 -2.39
C PRO A 104 -5.57 -11.17 -2.15
N LEU A 105 -6.07 -12.07 -3.00
CA LEU A 105 -5.73 -13.49 -2.97
C LEU A 105 -4.26 -13.75 -3.22
N GLN A 106 -3.70 -13.09 -4.24
CA GLN A 106 -2.28 -13.22 -4.57
C GLN A 106 -1.38 -12.68 -3.45
N VAL A 107 -1.78 -11.56 -2.82
CA VAL A 107 -1.05 -11.00 -1.67
C VAL A 107 -1.04 -12.01 -0.51
N LYS A 108 -2.19 -12.57 -0.16
CA LYS A 108 -2.28 -13.56 0.91
C LYS A 108 -1.47 -14.81 0.60
N GLN A 109 -1.54 -15.32 -0.63
CA GLN A 109 -0.77 -16.48 -1.05
C GLN A 109 0.74 -16.24 -0.97
N SER A 110 1.20 -15.06 -1.32
CA SER A 110 2.63 -14.74 -1.26
C SER A 110 3.16 -14.66 0.17
N VAL A 111 2.33 -14.24 1.11
CA VAL A 111 2.73 -14.07 2.52
C VAL A 111 2.54 -15.35 3.32
N VAL A 112 1.40 -16.04 3.18
CA VAL A 112 1.02 -17.18 4.04
C VAL A 112 1.06 -18.51 3.28
N GLY A 113 1.05 -18.49 1.95
CA GLY A 113 1.06 -19.68 1.11
C GLY A 113 -0.33 -20.14 0.65
N TYR A 114 -1.42 -19.53 1.15
CA TYR A 114 -2.78 -19.81 0.67
C TYR A 114 -3.68 -18.58 0.74
N GLY A 115 -4.63 -18.51 -0.20
CA GLY A 115 -5.43 -17.29 -0.42
C GLY A 115 -6.60 -17.09 0.54
N ARG A 116 -6.95 -18.09 1.34
CA ARG A 116 -8.03 -18.02 2.33
C ARG A 116 -7.54 -17.72 3.73
N ALA A 117 -6.30 -17.30 3.86
CA ALA A 117 -5.74 -16.92 5.16
C ALA A 117 -6.52 -15.79 5.80
N GLU A 118 -6.72 -15.88 7.12
CA GLU A 118 -7.34 -14.83 7.88
C GLU A 118 -6.41 -13.63 8.01
N LYS A 119 -6.99 -12.43 8.17
CA LYS A 119 -6.25 -11.19 8.36
C LYS A 119 -5.17 -11.30 9.43
N LYS A 120 -5.51 -11.93 10.55
CA LYS A 120 -4.61 -12.15 11.69
C LYS A 120 -3.37 -12.97 11.31
N GLN A 121 -3.56 -14.00 10.48
CA GLN A 121 -2.46 -14.84 9.97
C GLN A 121 -1.54 -14.07 9.03
N VAL A 122 -2.12 -13.24 8.15
CA VAL A 122 -1.35 -12.40 7.23
C VAL A 122 -0.52 -11.37 8.00
N GLN A 123 -1.13 -10.72 8.99
CA GLN A 123 -0.45 -9.75 9.85
C GLN A 123 0.73 -10.36 10.60
N GLU A 124 0.51 -11.52 11.23
CA GLU A 124 1.56 -12.19 12.02
C GLU A 124 2.69 -12.70 11.13
N MET A 125 2.37 -13.28 9.97
CA MET A 125 3.38 -13.74 9.03
C MET A 125 4.18 -12.58 8.45
N THR A 126 3.53 -11.46 8.15
CA THR A 126 4.22 -10.23 7.72
C THR A 126 5.19 -9.74 8.78
N ARG A 127 4.75 -9.73 10.04
CA ARG A 127 5.61 -9.36 11.17
C ARG A 127 6.86 -10.25 11.24
N ILE A 128 6.68 -11.55 11.09
CA ILE A 128 7.78 -12.53 11.14
C ILE A 128 8.74 -12.36 9.96
N ILE A 129 8.22 -12.29 8.73
CA ILE A 129 9.02 -12.17 7.51
C ILE A 129 9.86 -10.89 7.52
N LEU A 130 9.26 -9.79 7.98
CA LEU A 130 9.92 -8.48 8.02
C LEU A 130 10.64 -8.22 9.35
N LYS A 131 10.60 -9.17 10.28
CA LYS A 131 11.25 -9.08 11.59
C LYS A 131 10.84 -7.86 12.39
N LEU A 132 9.55 -7.55 12.38
CA LEU A 132 8.99 -6.40 13.08
C LEU A 132 8.73 -6.75 14.56
N ALA A 133 8.92 -5.77 15.44
CA ALA A 133 8.63 -5.94 16.88
C ALA A 133 7.11 -6.08 17.13
N LYS A 134 6.29 -5.41 16.32
CA LYS A 134 4.83 -5.41 16.43
C LYS A 134 4.20 -5.30 15.05
N ILE A 135 2.89 -5.60 14.98
CA ILE A 135 2.12 -5.47 13.74
C ILE A 135 2.00 -3.97 13.37
N PRO A 136 2.38 -3.57 12.14
CA PRO A 136 2.29 -2.17 11.72
C PRO A 136 0.84 -1.66 11.69
N LEU A 137 0.63 -0.40 12.06
CA LEU A 137 -0.69 0.25 11.99
C LEU A 137 -1.27 0.20 10.57
N SER A 138 -0.45 0.28 9.55
CA SER A 138 -0.88 0.19 8.15
C SER A 138 -1.57 -1.14 7.83
N LEU A 139 -1.29 -2.21 8.59
CA LEU A 139 -1.93 -3.51 8.41
C LEU A 139 -3.21 -3.66 9.25
N ILE A 140 -3.43 -2.82 10.23
CA ILE A 140 -4.61 -2.90 11.10
C ILE A 140 -5.89 -2.53 10.34
N HIS A 141 -5.76 -1.68 9.33
CA HIS A 141 -6.88 -1.15 8.56
C HIS A 141 -7.13 -1.86 7.23
N ILE A 142 -6.34 -2.86 6.93
CA ILE A 142 -6.45 -3.64 5.68
C ILE A 142 -7.63 -4.61 5.71
#